data_d29c07facc98b0538927c07c498ed072
#
_entry.id   d29c07facc98b0538927c07c498ed072
#
_cell.length_a   1.000
_cell.length_b   1.000
_cell.length_c   1.000
_cell.angle_alpha   90.00
_cell.angle_beta   90.00
_cell.angle_gamma   90.00
#
_symmetry.space_group_name_H-M   'P 1'
#
loop_
_entity.id
_entity.type
_entity.pdbx_description
1 polymer ?
#
loop_
_entity_poly.entity_id
_entity_poly.type
_entity_poly.pdbx_seq_one_letter_code
_entity_poly.pdbx_strand_id
1 'polypeptide(L)'
;GDQNNDGTDDISRRNAANLAVAAAMRDEINTRIARPVYDYNILITDGQSLSNGTEGHPALSKAIRAALNINMLGDSVRPKNENGSTFTALNGAEIRPARAVVQDLIAPPDGGNLMTDEAVAALPRGANNFGETVDIGAMWMWREMQLQFRGLATDERKIVAVNCGVGGQIIERLSKGHSWGFYNRIISAVTQIKAIADAEGKTCGVVGFLYLGNEYNYDSTKGGTTDRAEYRALLRKLIDDVITDTTAITGQTESPLTVLYQTSGSWTRDSTNMSIGEAQLDICAADANVMMAAPAYAVTDKGGHLDANGYRWLGMQFGKTLHRAIDRRQNWRPLQPLSVTLSGTLLRADFLVWSPPLQFRSCYVGSSPTTYAAKGFRVTDDAGDVPVTRVD
;
A
#
# COMPACT_ATOMS: atom_id res chain seq x y z
N GLY A 1 -34.79 -15.06 -8.64
CA GLY A 1 -36.19 -14.93 -8.28
C GLY A 1 -36.44 -15.30 -6.83
N ASP A 2 -37.61 -15.05 -6.33
CA ASP A 2 -38.02 -15.37 -4.96
C ASP A 2 -38.25 -16.89 -4.82
N GLN A 3 -37.29 -17.58 -4.17
CA GLN A 3 -37.38 -19.04 -3.94
C GLN A 3 -38.19 -19.41 -2.71
N ASN A 4 -38.44 -18.42 -1.79
CA ASN A 4 -39.17 -18.64 -0.55
C ASN A 4 -40.61 -18.12 -0.61
N ASN A 5 -41.01 -17.54 -1.72
CA ASN A 5 -42.36 -17.01 -1.98
C ASN A 5 -42.88 -15.99 -0.94
N ASP A 6 -41.95 -15.19 -0.39
CA ASP A 6 -42.25 -14.14 0.61
C ASP A 6 -42.24 -12.71 0.03
N GLY A 7 -42.18 -12.57 -1.29
CA GLY A 7 -42.16 -11.30 -2.01
C GLY A 7 -40.81 -10.60 -2.07
N THR A 8 -39.75 -11.19 -1.48
CA THR A 8 -38.40 -10.65 -1.51
C THR A 8 -37.49 -11.58 -2.27
N ASP A 9 -36.87 -11.09 -3.34
CA ASP A 9 -35.93 -11.93 -4.10
C ASP A 9 -34.64 -12.21 -3.33
N ASP A 10 -34.00 -13.35 -3.65
CA ASP A 10 -32.79 -13.80 -2.96
C ASP A 10 -31.62 -12.81 -3.09
N ILE A 11 -31.57 -12.04 -4.17
CA ILE A 11 -30.55 -11.01 -4.38
C ILE A 11 -30.73 -9.86 -3.40
N SER A 12 -31.96 -9.40 -3.22
CA SER A 12 -32.26 -8.31 -2.26
C SER A 12 -31.95 -8.71 -0.83
N ARG A 13 -32.27 -9.94 -0.41
CA ARG A 13 -31.92 -10.45 0.93
C ARG A 13 -30.42 -10.50 1.16
N ARG A 14 -29.65 -10.93 0.17
CA ARG A 14 -28.18 -10.99 0.26
C ARG A 14 -27.55 -9.62 0.30
N ASN A 15 -28.04 -8.71 -0.52
CA ASN A 15 -27.59 -7.33 -0.47
C ASN A 15 -27.85 -6.71 0.92
N ALA A 16 -28.99 -6.98 1.52
CA ALA A 16 -29.28 -6.55 2.87
C ALA A 16 -28.33 -7.16 3.91
N ALA A 17 -28.03 -8.47 3.80
CA ALA A 17 -27.08 -9.14 4.68
C ALA A 17 -25.68 -8.57 4.54
N ASN A 18 -25.19 -8.38 3.31
CA ASN A 18 -23.89 -7.74 3.04
C ASN A 18 -23.82 -6.30 3.60
N LEU A 19 -24.88 -5.53 3.44
CA LEU A 19 -24.95 -4.19 4.01
C LEU A 19 -24.89 -4.21 5.54
N ALA A 20 -25.55 -5.18 6.18
CA ALA A 20 -25.53 -5.34 7.64
C ALA A 20 -24.11 -5.71 8.14
N VAL A 21 -23.42 -6.64 7.48
CA VAL A 21 -22.04 -7.01 7.79
C VAL A 21 -21.11 -5.81 7.62
N ALA A 22 -21.22 -5.09 6.51
CA ALA A 22 -20.40 -3.90 6.26
C ALA A 22 -20.70 -2.77 7.26
N ALA A 23 -21.95 -2.62 7.70
CA ALA A 23 -22.34 -1.66 8.75
C ALA A 23 -21.70 -2.05 10.10
N ALA A 24 -21.83 -3.30 10.52
CA ALA A 24 -21.24 -3.78 11.77
C ALA A 24 -19.71 -3.56 11.80
N MET A 25 -19.01 -3.84 10.70
CA MET A 25 -17.57 -3.57 10.58
C MET A 25 -17.23 -2.09 10.66
N ARG A 26 -18.06 -1.21 10.09
CA ARG A 26 -17.84 0.25 10.18
C ARG A 26 -18.02 0.79 11.59
N ASP A 27 -18.91 0.19 12.36
CA ASP A 27 -19.24 0.62 13.72
C ASP A 27 -18.21 0.12 14.75
N GLU A 28 -17.35 -0.82 14.39
CA GLU A 28 -16.26 -1.27 15.24
C GLU A 28 -15.19 -0.17 15.34
N ILE A 29 -14.95 0.30 16.56
CA ILE A 29 -13.98 1.37 16.84
C ILE A 29 -12.65 0.77 17.25
N ASN A 30 -11.60 1.03 16.45
CA ASN A 30 -10.24 0.67 16.82
C ASN A 30 -9.56 1.82 17.58
N THR A 31 -9.37 1.64 18.88
CA THR A 31 -8.75 2.64 19.77
C THR A 31 -7.23 2.49 19.92
N ARG A 32 -6.65 1.43 19.38
CA ARG A 32 -5.21 1.12 19.55
C ARG A 32 -4.31 1.78 18.51
N ILE A 33 -4.88 2.29 17.43
CA ILE A 33 -4.15 2.91 16.34
C ILE A 33 -3.80 4.35 16.69
N ALA A 34 -2.55 4.74 16.43
CA ALA A 34 -2.05 6.10 16.60
C ALA A 34 -2.88 7.11 15.79
N ARG A 35 -3.10 8.29 16.37
CA ARG A 35 -3.77 9.42 15.70
C ARG A 35 -2.74 10.43 15.20
N PRO A 36 -3.07 11.20 14.14
CA PRO A 36 -2.20 12.26 13.66
C PRO A 36 -2.34 13.52 14.53
N VAL A 37 -1.97 13.40 15.81
CA VAL A 37 -2.08 14.48 16.82
C VAL A 37 -0.78 15.19 17.09
N TYR A 38 0.33 14.68 16.55
CA TYR A 38 1.67 15.22 16.71
C TYR A 38 1.91 16.41 15.77
N ASP A 39 2.87 17.27 16.09
CA ASP A 39 3.33 18.29 15.15
C ASP A 39 3.89 17.65 13.87
N TYR A 40 4.63 16.55 14.04
CA TYR A 40 5.16 15.71 12.94
C TYR A 40 4.56 14.30 13.00
N ASN A 41 3.68 13.97 12.07
CA ASN A 41 3.04 12.66 11.94
C ASN A 41 3.76 11.87 10.84
N ILE A 42 4.56 10.88 11.24
CA ILE A 42 5.45 10.14 10.35
C ILE A 42 4.66 9.04 9.66
N LEU A 43 4.78 8.98 8.33
CA LEU A 43 4.30 7.90 7.47
C LEU A 43 5.50 7.18 6.87
N ILE A 44 5.69 5.93 7.24
CA ILE A 44 6.79 5.10 6.74
C ILE A 44 6.28 4.25 5.58
N THR A 45 7.01 4.22 4.48
CA THR A 45 6.82 3.24 3.41
C THR A 45 8.03 2.32 3.36
N ASP A 46 7.79 1.01 3.20
CA ASP A 46 8.85 0.02 3.00
C ASP A 46 8.38 -1.05 2.02
N GLY A 47 9.30 -1.86 1.53
CA GLY A 47 9.04 -2.91 0.56
C GLY A 47 10.10 -2.97 -0.53
N GLN A 48 9.69 -3.38 -1.72
CA GLN A 48 10.58 -3.51 -2.87
C GLN A 48 10.39 -2.37 -3.90
N SER A 49 10.71 -2.61 -5.16
CA SER A 49 10.64 -1.61 -6.24
C SER A 49 9.26 -0.96 -6.41
N LEU A 50 8.18 -1.66 -6.10
CA LEU A 50 6.82 -1.07 -6.08
C LEU A 50 6.61 -0.10 -4.93
N SER A 51 7.39 -0.15 -3.86
CA SER A 51 7.33 0.86 -2.81
C SER A 51 8.04 2.15 -3.24
N ASN A 52 9.22 2.03 -3.85
CA ASN A 52 10.08 3.18 -4.14
C ASN A 52 9.79 3.92 -5.46
N GLY A 53 8.77 3.50 -6.22
CA GLY A 53 8.35 4.21 -7.42
C GLY A 53 9.18 3.91 -8.67
N THR A 54 9.77 2.71 -8.77
CA THR A 54 10.49 2.26 -9.97
C THR A 54 9.58 2.37 -11.21
N GLU A 55 10.11 2.92 -12.31
CA GLU A 55 9.40 3.24 -13.55
C GLU A 55 8.26 4.30 -13.40
N GLY A 56 8.10 4.91 -12.24
CA GLY A 56 7.08 5.94 -11.98
C GLY A 56 7.35 7.29 -12.63
N HIS A 57 8.18 7.35 -13.67
CA HIS A 57 8.50 8.57 -14.41
C HIS A 57 7.66 8.71 -15.71
N PRO A 58 7.41 9.95 -16.18
CA PRO A 58 7.65 11.22 -15.50
C PRO A 58 6.76 11.35 -14.24
N ALA A 59 7.29 11.97 -13.18
CA ALA A 59 6.53 12.24 -11.97
C ALA A 59 5.37 13.23 -12.27
N LEU A 60 4.21 12.96 -11.69
CA LEU A 60 2.99 13.76 -11.89
C LEU A 60 2.76 14.77 -10.75
N SER A 61 3.05 14.36 -9.52
CA SER A 61 2.77 15.15 -8.30
C SER A 61 3.93 16.09 -7.96
N LYS A 62 4.43 16.83 -8.97
CA LYS A 62 5.58 17.77 -8.81
C LYS A 62 5.25 19.02 -8.00
N ALA A 63 3.99 19.47 -8.02
CA ALA A 63 3.51 20.60 -7.28
C ALA A 63 2.27 20.20 -6.48
N ILE A 64 2.36 20.36 -5.17
CA ILE A 64 1.30 20.01 -4.23
C ILE A 64 0.86 21.27 -3.51
N ARG A 65 -0.45 21.45 -3.33
CA ARG A 65 -1.04 22.58 -2.66
C ARG A 65 -0.48 22.73 -1.23
N ALA A 66 0.11 23.88 -0.90
CA ALA A 66 0.76 24.12 0.39
C ALA A 66 -0.19 23.90 1.59
N ALA A 67 -1.48 24.20 1.41
CA ALA A 67 -2.49 24.00 2.47
C ALA A 67 -2.62 22.55 2.94
N LEU A 68 -2.15 21.56 2.17
CA LEU A 68 -2.16 20.16 2.59
C LEU A 68 -1.12 19.87 3.67
N ASN A 69 -0.08 20.68 3.80
CA ASN A 69 0.98 20.51 4.78
C ASN A 69 1.51 19.06 4.86
N ILE A 70 1.72 18.46 3.68
CA ILE A 70 2.39 17.17 3.53
C ILE A 70 3.85 17.38 3.18
N ASN A 71 4.72 16.58 3.78
CA ASN A 71 6.15 16.84 3.82
C ASN A 71 6.95 15.55 3.59
N MET A 72 8.26 15.72 3.39
CA MET A 72 9.24 14.66 3.26
C MET A 72 10.55 15.06 3.96
N LEU A 73 11.42 14.09 4.21
CA LEU A 73 12.75 14.32 4.77
C LEU A 73 13.77 14.50 3.63
N GLY A 74 14.26 15.72 3.44
CA GLY A 74 15.11 16.09 2.31
C GLY A 74 14.34 16.45 1.04
N ASP A 75 14.95 16.30 -0.12
CA ASP A 75 14.37 16.63 -1.43
C ASP A 75 13.65 15.46 -2.11
N SER A 76 13.57 14.32 -1.46
CA SER A 76 12.84 13.14 -1.90
C SER A 76 12.31 12.37 -0.70
N VAL A 77 11.19 11.66 -0.86
CA VAL A 77 10.74 10.69 0.13
C VAL A 77 11.70 9.51 0.28
N ARG A 78 12.50 9.23 -0.76
CA ARG A 78 13.50 8.15 -0.82
C ARG A 78 14.87 8.65 -0.35
N PRO A 79 15.72 7.75 0.18
CA PRO A 79 17.11 8.09 0.47
C PRO A 79 17.89 8.35 -0.81
N LYS A 80 19.03 9.03 -0.69
CA LYS A 80 20.00 9.22 -1.77
C LYS A 80 20.56 7.87 -2.26
N ASN A 81 20.82 6.95 -1.34
CA ASN A 81 21.39 5.63 -1.64
C ASN A 81 20.34 4.53 -1.58
N GLU A 82 19.92 4.02 -2.72
CA GLU A 82 18.93 2.95 -2.80
C GLU A 82 19.37 1.65 -2.11
N ASN A 83 20.66 1.32 -2.13
CA ASN A 83 21.17 0.04 -1.62
C ASN A 83 21.87 0.17 -0.25
N GLY A 84 21.81 1.32 0.39
CA GLY A 84 22.40 1.53 1.71
C GLY A 84 21.53 0.97 2.85
N SER A 85 22.15 0.65 3.97
CA SER A 85 21.48 0.25 5.21
C SER A 85 21.01 1.45 6.05
N THR A 86 21.30 2.67 5.65
CA THR A 86 20.95 3.90 6.36
C THR A 86 20.12 4.81 5.45
N PHE A 87 19.10 5.45 6.00
CA PHE A 87 18.36 6.49 5.28
C PHE A 87 19.20 7.78 5.25
N THR A 88 19.80 8.07 4.11
CA THR A 88 20.51 9.33 3.87
C THR A 88 19.59 10.26 3.10
N ALA A 89 19.09 11.30 3.75
CA ALA A 89 18.18 12.26 3.12
C ALA A 89 18.86 12.98 1.96
N LEU A 90 18.17 13.09 0.82
CA LEU A 90 18.68 13.79 -0.35
C LEU A 90 18.80 15.30 -0.08
N ASN A 91 19.97 15.86 -0.31
CA ASN A 91 20.29 17.29 -0.11
C ASN A 91 20.06 17.81 1.33
N GLY A 92 20.25 16.96 2.33
CA GLY A 92 20.18 17.33 3.75
C GLY A 92 18.91 16.85 4.45
N ALA A 93 19.06 16.61 5.76
CA ALA A 93 17.98 16.11 6.62
C ALA A 93 17.14 17.28 7.16
N GLU A 94 16.30 17.85 6.31
CA GLU A 94 15.35 18.91 6.63
C GLU A 94 13.94 18.48 6.27
N ILE A 95 12.94 18.93 7.00
CA ILE A 95 11.53 18.69 6.65
C ILE A 95 11.11 19.70 5.59
N ARG A 96 10.83 19.20 4.38
CA ARG A 96 10.49 20.00 3.21
C ARG A 96 9.09 19.62 2.68
N PRO A 97 8.40 20.55 1.97
CA PRO A 97 7.15 20.22 1.30
C PRO A 97 7.30 19.01 0.38
N ALA A 98 6.37 18.05 0.50
CA ALA A 98 6.41 16.83 -0.32
C ALA A 98 6.10 17.12 -1.79
N ARG A 99 6.81 16.42 -2.65
CA ARG A 99 6.58 16.39 -4.10
C ARG A 99 7.13 15.07 -4.66
N ALA A 100 6.56 14.61 -5.75
CA ALA A 100 7.15 13.52 -6.50
C ALA A 100 8.34 14.04 -7.33
N VAL A 101 9.43 13.31 -7.28
CA VAL A 101 10.67 13.63 -8.01
C VAL A 101 11.18 12.42 -8.75
N VAL A 102 11.91 12.63 -9.83
CA VAL A 102 12.64 11.57 -10.53
C VAL A 102 14.11 11.62 -10.12
N GLN A 103 14.64 10.46 -9.71
CA GLN A 103 16.03 10.31 -9.32
C GLN A 103 16.80 9.48 -10.33
N ASP A 104 18.09 9.81 -10.53
CA ASP A 104 18.98 9.01 -11.34
C ASP A 104 19.30 7.66 -10.66
N LEU A 105 19.89 6.75 -11.43
CA LEU A 105 20.32 5.41 -10.97
C LEU A 105 21.83 5.30 -10.87
N ILE A 106 22.53 6.42 -10.81
CA ILE A 106 24.00 6.41 -10.69
C ILE A 106 24.37 5.84 -9.33
N ALA A 107 25.37 4.99 -9.29
CA ALA A 107 25.83 4.38 -8.04
C ALA A 107 26.41 5.43 -7.06
N PRO A 108 26.22 5.25 -5.75
CA PRO A 108 26.84 6.11 -4.74
C PRO A 108 28.38 6.17 -4.89
N PRO A 109 29.03 7.28 -4.47
CA PRO A 109 28.47 8.40 -3.68
C PRO A 109 27.70 9.44 -4.50
N ASP A 110 27.78 9.44 -5.81
CA ASP A 110 27.30 10.52 -6.68
C ASP A 110 25.87 10.33 -7.17
N GLY A 111 25.27 9.16 -6.97
CA GLY A 111 23.96 8.79 -7.47
C GLY A 111 22.79 9.21 -6.59
N GLY A 112 21.59 8.93 -7.07
CA GLY A 112 20.32 9.26 -6.42
C GLY A 112 19.98 10.74 -6.49
N ASN A 113 20.59 11.52 -7.38
CA ASN A 113 20.32 12.94 -7.53
C ASN A 113 19.01 13.21 -8.27
N LEU A 114 18.47 14.41 -8.10
CA LEU A 114 17.30 14.85 -8.85
C LEU A 114 17.64 14.98 -10.33
N MET A 115 16.78 14.44 -11.18
CA MET A 115 16.87 14.63 -12.63
C MET A 115 16.14 15.90 -13.05
N THR A 116 16.69 16.60 -14.07
CA THR A 116 15.99 17.72 -14.71
C THR A 116 14.83 17.21 -15.57
N ASP A 117 13.89 18.09 -15.91
CA ASP A 117 12.74 17.72 -16.75
C ASP A 117 13.17 17.28 -18.15
N GLU A 118 14.25 17.87 -18.70
CA GLU A 118 14.84 17.47 -19.99
C GLU A 118 15.46 16.07 -19.93
N ALA A 119 16.19 15.76 -18.85
CA ALA A 119 16.77 14.43 -18.64
C ALA A 119 15.67 13.36 -18.46
N VAL A 120 14.58 13.69 -17.74
CA VAL A 120 13.43 12.80 -17.57
C VAL A 120 12.71 12.57 -18.90
N ALA A 121 12.52 13.60 -19.72
CA ALA A 121 11.88 13.49 -21.03
C ALA A 121 12.68 12.61 -22.02
N ALA A 122 13.99 12.49 -21.82
CA ALA A 122 14.87 11.64 -22.61
C ALA A 122 14.89 10.16 -22.18
N LEU A 123 14.28 9.82 -21.03
CA LEU A 123 14.25 8.44 -20.54
C LEU A 123 13.39 7.54 -21.45
N PRO A 124 13.88 6.35 -21.80
CA PRO A 124 13.04 5.35 -22.45
C PRO A 124 11.91 4.91 -21.52
N ARG A 125 10.78 4.47 -22.09
CA ARG A 125 9.58 4.07 -21.33
C ARG A 125 9.86 3.08 -20.19
N GLY A 126 10.75 2.10 -20.38
CA GLY A 126 11.09 1.06 -19.41
C GLY A 126 12.33 1.38 -18.58
N ALA A 127 12.79 2.63 -18.53
CA ALA A 127 13.88 3.00 -17.63
C ALA A 127 13.47 2.79 -16.17
N ASN A 128 14.33 2.13 -15.39
CA ASN A 128 14.05 1.80 -13.98
C ASN A 128 14.18 3.00 -13.02
N ASN A 129 14.30 4.22 -13.55
CA ASN A 129 14.37 5.43 -12.73
C ASN A 129 13.15 5.57 -11.82
N PHE A 130 13.40 6.03 -10.60
CA PHE A 130 12.35 6.27 -9.62
C PHE A 130 11.60 7.55 -9.93
N GLY A 131 10.29 7.54 -9.76
CA GLY A 131 9.44 8.69 -10.06
C GLY A 131 8.34 8.88 -9.03
N GLU A 132 7.09 8.86 -9.47
CA GLU A 132 5.91 8.89 -8.61
C GLU A 132 5.93 7.73 -7.63
N THR A 133 5.43 7.94 -6.40
CA THR A 133 5.41 6.92 -5.34
C THR A 133 4.03 6.82 -4.70
N VAL A 134 3.77 5.68 -4.09
CA VAL A 134 2.51 5.42 -3.37
C VAL A 134 2.33 6.38 -2.18
N ASP A 135 3.39 6.68 -1.44
CA ASP A 135 3.34 7.56 -0.26
C ASP A 135 2.91 9.00 -0.59
N ILE A 136 3.34 9.55 -1.72
CA ILE A 136 2.88 10.88 -2.16
C ILE A 136 1.37 10.89 -2.41
N GLY A 137 0.87 9.90 -3.16
CA GLY A 137 -0.57 9.74 -3.40
C GLY A 137 -1.37 9.48 -2.12
N ALA A 138 -0.79 8.70 -1.19
CA ALA A 138 -1.40 8.39 0.10
C ALA A 138 -1.53 9.64 0.99
N MET A 139 -0.44 10.39 1.16
CA MET A 139 -0.48 11.63 1.94
C MET A 139 -1.45 12.65 1.38
N TRP A 140 -1.43 12.83 0.04
CA TRP A 140 -2.33 13.76 -0.64
C TRP A 140 -3.79 13.41 -0.36
N MET A 141 -4.21 12.19 -0.71
CA MET A 141 -5.59 11.76 -0.51
C MET A 141 -6.00 11.79 0.96
N TRP A 142 -5.12 11.31 1.86
CA TRP A 142 -5.43 11.30 3.28
C TRP A 142 -5.66 12.71 3.82
N ARG A 143 -4.76 13.66 3.52
CA ARG A 143 -4.89 15.04 3.99
C ARG A 143 -6.10 15.76 3.37
N GLU A 144 -6.38 15.58 2.09
CA GLU A 144 -7.60 16.12 1.47
C GLU A 144 -8.85 15.64 2.20
N MET A 145 -8.93 14.34 2.46
CA MET A 145 -10.07 13.76 3.19
C MET A 145 -10.14 14.24 4.64
N GLN A 146 -9.01 14.42 5.34
CA GLN A 146 -8.98 14.98 6.69
C GLN A 146 -9.52 16.42 6.73
N LEU A 147 -9.03 17.26 5.84
CA LEU A 147 -9.47 18.67 5.77
C LEU A 147 -10.96 18.75 5.45
N GLN A 148 -11.41 17.98 4.46
CA GLN A 148 -12.80 17.92 4.05
C GLN A 148 -13.72 17.40 5.16
N PHE A 149 -13.33 16.30 5.81
CA PHE A 149 -14.09 15.68 6.89
C PHE A 149 -14.22 16.57 8.13
N ARG A 150 -13.17 17.37 8.42
CA ARG A 150 -13.11 18.26 9.57
C ARG A 150 -13.59 19.68 9.26
N GLY A 151 -13.92 19.98 7.99
CA GLY A 151 -14.31 21.32 7.55
C GLY A 151 -13.19 22.36 7.68
N LEU A 152 -11.93 21.96 7.51
CA LEU A 152 -10.75 22.81 7.64
C LEU A 152 -10.19 23.19 6.28
N ALA A 153 -9.65 24.39 6.14
CA ALA A 153 -8.91 24.82 4.96
C ALA A 153 -7.46 24.33 4.96
N THR A 154 -6.87 24.14 6.13
CA THR A 154 -5.50 23.65 6.34
C THR A 154 -5.38 22.97 7.71
N ASP A 155 -4.27 22.27 7.96
CA ASP A 155 -3.89 21.73 9.27
C ASP A 155 -2.42 22.06 9.50
N GLU A 156 -2.08 22.64 10.64
CA GLU A 156 -0.71 23.01 10.99
C GLU A 156 0.19 21.79 11.28
N ARG A 157 -0.41 20.68 11.70
CA ARG A 157 0.30 19.41 11.91
C ARG A 157 0.77 18.83 10.60
N LYS A 158 2.06 18.52 10.51
CA LYS A 158 2.65 17.95 9.30
C LYS A 158 2.41 16.46 9.20
N ILE A 159 2.19 15.96 7.98
CA ILE A 159 2.40 14.55 7.64
C ILE A 159 3.77 14.50 6.97
N VAL A 160 4.68 13.64 7.45
CA VAL A 160 6.04 13.53 6.93
C VAL A 160 6.25 12.10 6.43
N ALA A 161 6.42 11.91 5.13
CA ALA A 161 6.72 10.60 4.57
C ALA A 161 8.21 10.35 4.42
N VAL A 162 8.60 9.10 4.67
CA VAL A 162 9.90 8.52 4.32
C VAL A 162 9.69 7.16 3.68
N ASN A 163 10.39 6.90 2.58
CA ASN A 163 10.32 5.65 1.84
C ASN A 163 11.63 4.88 2.01
N CYS A 164 11.56 3.79 2.75
CA CYS A 164 12.70 2.96 3.13
C CYS A 164 12.88 1.74 2.23
N GLY A 165 12.02 1.55 1.22
CA GLY A 165 12.03 0.38 0.36
C GLY A 165 13.32 0.20 -0.44
N VAL A 166 13.61 -1.06 -0.78
CA VAL A 166 14.82 -1.46 -1.53
C VAL A 166 14.42 -2.34 -2.71
N GLY A 167 14.77 -1.91 -3.92
CA GLY A 167 14.41 -2.61 -5.16
C GLY A 167 14.90 -4.06 -5.19
N GLY A 168 14.07 -4.98 -5.71
CA GLY A 168 14.45 -6.37 -5.93
C GLY A 168 14.67 -7.21 -4.66
N GLN A 169 14.13 -6.81 -3.51
CA GLN A 169 14.34 -7.51 -2.25
C GLN A 169 13.15 -8.38 -1.83
N ILE A 170 13.49 -9.46 -1.14
CA ILE A 170 12.56 -10.38 -0.49
C ILE A 170 12.34 -9.94 0.97
N ILE A 171 11.27 -10.42 1.59
CA ILE A 171 10.92 -10.03 2.97
C ILE A 171 12.02 -10.37 3.97
N GLU A 172 12.71 -11.50 3.78
CA GLU A 172 13.78 -11.95 4.65
C GLU A 172 14.91 -10.92 4.75
N ARG A 173 15.24 -10.26 3.61
CA ARG A 173 16.31 -9.26 3.53
C ARG A 173 15.88 -7.89 4.05
N LEU A 174 14.60 -7.58 3.98
CA LEU A 174 14.02 -6.34 4.52
C LEU A 174 13.79 -6.43 6.04
N SER A 175 13.79 -7.64 6.60
CA SER A 175 13.50 -7.88 8.01
C SER A 175 14.67 -7.54 8.93
N LYS A 176 14.34 -7.20 10.18
CA LYS A 176 15.29 -6.90 11.26
C LYS A 176 16.25 -8.06 11.48
N GLY A 177 17.54 -7.73 11.59
CA GLY A 177 18.60 -8.71 11.87
C GLY A 177 19.25 -9.34 10.64
N HIS A 178 18.75 -9.11 9.44
CA HIS A 178 19.44 -9.56 8.22
C HIS A 178 20.77 -8.80 8.03
N SER A 179 21.80 -9.50 7.55
CA SER A 179 23.17 -8.97 7.44
C SER A 179 23.32 -7.75 6.52
N TRP A 180 22.40 -7.55 5.57
CA TRP A 180 22.42 -6.36 4.70
C TRP A 180 21.90 -5.11 5.40
N GLY A 181 21.19 -5.26 6.53
CA GLY A 181 20.78 -4.17 7.40
C GLY A 181 19.75 -3.21 6.80
N PHE A 182 19.00 -3.58 5.78
CA PHE A 182 18.02 -2.69 5.13
C PHE A 182 16.95 -2.17 6.10
N TYR A 183 16.56 -3.00 7.08
CA TYR A 183 15.65 -2.60 8.15
C TYR A 183 16.11 -1.31 8.87
N ASN A 184 17.43 -1.10 9.00
CA ASN A 184 17.97 0.07 9.71
C ASN A 184 17.63 1.40 9.01
N ARG A 185 17.19 1.39 7.76
CA ARG A 185 16.67 2.59 7.08
C ARG A 185 15.47 3.17 7.82
N ILE A 186 14.54 2.30 8.26
CA ILE A 186 13.36 2.71 9.02
C ILE A 186 13.82 3.40 10.31
N ILE A 187 14.71 2.75 11.03
CA ILE A 187 15.25 3.26 12.30
C ILE A 187 15.91 4.62 12.11
N SER A 188 16.81 4.72 11.12
CA SER A 188 17.57 5.96 10.88
C SER A 188 16.66 7.11 10.39
N ALA A 189 15.65 6.82 9.57
CA ALA A 189 14.71 7.84 9.09
C ALA A 189 13.88 8.41 10.24
N VAL A 190 13.29 7.54 11.06
CA VAL A 190 12.47 7.97 12.21
C VAL A 190 13.32 8.72 13.24
N THR A 191 14.55 8.25 13.51
CA THR A 191 15.49 8.93 14.43
C THR A 191 15.85 10.34 13.95
N GLN A 192 16.08 10.53 12.65
CA GLN A 192 16.36 11.85 12.09
C GLN A 192 15.18 12.82 12.26
N ILE A 193 13.95 12.37 11.96
CA ILE A 193 12.75 13.19 12.12
C ILE A 193 12.52 13.50 13.61
N LYS A 194 12.73 12.54 14.50
CA LYS A 194 12.63 12.74 15.95
C LYS A 194 13.63 13.79 16.43
N ALA A 195 14.87 13.72 15.97
CA ALA A 195 15.90 14.70 16.34
C ALA A 195 15.55 16.13 15.85
N ILE A 196 14.96 16.26 14.65
CA ILE A 196 14.48 17.55 14.15
C ILE A 196 13.34 18.07 15.03
N ALA A 197 12.36 17.23 15.34
CA ALA A 197 11.24 17.61 16.20
C ALA A 197 11.72 18.07 17.60
N ASP A 198 12.65 17.33 18.21
CA ASP A 198 13.22 17.67 19.51
C ASP A 198 13.97 19.00 19.49
N ALA A 199 14.77 19.24 18.45
CA ALA A 199 15.49 20.51 18.29
C ALA A 199 14.55 21.72 18.13
N GLU A 200 13.34 21.49 17.60
CA GLU A 200 12.30 22.52 17.44
C GLU A 200 11.33 22.59 18.66
N GLY A 201 11.50 21.73 19.66
CA GLY A 201 10.56 21.62 20.79
C GLY A 201 9.18 21.11 20.40
N LYS A 202 9.10 20.26 19.36
CA LYS A 202 7.88 19.73 18.78
C LYS A 202 7.70 18.24 19.07
N THR A 203 6.46 17.80 19.02
CA THR A 203 6.08 16.39 19.15
C THR A 203 6.16 15.65 17.81
N CYS A 204 6.55 14.37 17.84
CA CYS A 204 6.45 13.51 16.67
C CYS A 204 5.97 12.10 17.03
N GLY A 205 5.32 11.44 16.09
CA GLY A 205 4.89 10.05 16.24
C GLY A 205 4.70 9.40 14.88
N VAL A 206 4.91 8.08 14.83
CA VAL A 206 4.64 7.26 13.64
C VAL A 206 3.17 6.91 13.63
N VAL A 207 2.46 7.27 12.58
CA VAL A 207 1.00 7.07 12.47
C VAL A 207 0.62 6.00 11.46
N GLY A 208 1.51 5.68 10.53
CA GLY A 208 1.27 4.65 9.53
C GLY A 208 2.54 4.00 9.01
N PHE A 209 2.42 2.71 8.71
CA PHE A 209 3.42 1.91 8.03
C PHE A 209 2.80 1.31 6.77
N LEU A 210 3.25 1.74 5.60
CA LEU A 210 2.82 1.26 4.29
C LEU A 210 3.82 0.23 3.79
N TYR A 211 3.38 -1.00 3.56
CA TYR A 211 4.28 -2.05 3.09
C TYR A 211 3.87 -2.58 1.72
N LEU A 212 4.79 -2.48 0.75
CA LEU A 212 4.60 -2.87 -0.65
C LEU A 212 5.72 -3.83 -1.12
N GLY A 213 5.52 -5.10 -0.96
CA GLY A 213 6.40 -6.22 -1.31
C GLY A 213 5.55 -7.51 -1.23
N ASN A 214 5.91 -8.63 -1.65
CA ASN A 214 7.17 -9.19 -2.06
C ASN A 214 6.94 -10.11 -3.27
N GLU A 215 6.67 -9.55 -4.41
CA GLU A 215 6.61 -10.29 -5.68
C GLU A 215 7.93 -11.05 -5.91
N TYR A 216 9.04 -10.49 -5.44
CA TYR A 216 10.35 -11.14 -5.56
C TYR A 216 10.52 -12.38 -4.68
N ASN A 217 9.66 -12.63 -3.69
CA ASN A 217 9.66 -13.93 -3.02
C ASN A 217 9.25 -15.07 -3.98
N TYR A 218 8.49 -14.79 -5.05
CA TYR A 218 8.21 -15.76 -6.11
C TYR A 218 9.40 -16.00 -7.06
N ASP A 219 10.47 -15.23 -6.96
CA ASP A 219 11.69 -15.45 -7.74
C ASP A 219 12.60 -16.46 -7.04
N SER A 220 12.61 -17.70 -7.52
CA SER A 220 13.41 -18.80 -6.95
C SER A 220 14.90 -18.48 -6.86
N THR A 221 15.41 -17.53 -7.67
CA THR A 221 16.83 -17.12 -7.64
C THR A 221 17.16 -16.23 -6.43
N LYS A 222 16.17 -15.71 -5.74
CA LYS A 222 16.34 -14.83 -4.58
C LYS A 222 16.41 -15.59 -3.26
N GLY A 223 15.90 -16.81 -3.20
CA GLY A 223 15.91 -17.67 -2.03
C GLY A 223 14.91 -17.27 -0.94
N GLY A 224 13.86 -16.51 -1.31
CA GLY A 224 12.75 -16.17 -0.42
C GLY A 224 11.74 -17.30 -0.32
N THR A 225 10.98 -17.32 0.78
CA THR A 225 9.89 -18.28 0.94
C THR A 225 8.70 -17.96 0.07
N THR A 226 8.06 -19.00 -0.46
CA THR A 226 6.73 -18.95 -1.09
C THR A 226 5.69 -19.74 -0.29
N ASP A 227 6.07 -20.28 0.85
CA ASP A 227 5.11 -20.90 1.77
C ASP A 227 4.24 -19.83 2.43
N ARG A 228 2.91 -20.01 2.34
CA ARG A 228 1.93 -19.05 2.86
C ARG A 228 2.06 -18.83 4.37
N ALA A 229 2.25 -19.90 5.14
CA ALA A 229 2.31 -19.80 6.59
C ALA A 229 3.63 -19.17 7.06
N GLU A 230 4.74 -19.55 6.44
CA GLU A 230 6.06 -19.01 6.72
C GLU A 230 6.13 -17.52 6.34
N TYR A 231 5.68 -17.15 5.14
CA TYR A 231 5.62 -15.74 4.74
C TYR A 231 4.75 -14.90 5.67
N ARG A 232 3.57 -15.43 6.08
CA ARG A 232 2.70 -14.77 7.04
C ARG A 232 3.40 -14.51 8.37
N ALA A 233 4.19 -15.47 8.85
CA ALA A 233 4.95 -15.32 10.11
C ALA A 233 6.05 -14.26 9.97
N LEU A 234 6.78 -14.24 8.84
CA LEU A 234 7.81 -13.23 8.56
C LEU A 234 7.21 -11.82 8.46
N LEU A 235 6.10 -11.67 7.74
CA LEU A 235 5.42 -10.37 7.61
C LEU A 235 4.89 -9.89 8.97
N ARG A 236 4.31 -10.79 9.77
CA ARG A 236 3.88 -10.44 11.13
C ARG A 236 5.06 -9.93 11.97
N LYS A 237 6.17 -10.67 11.93
CA LYS A 237 7.38 -10.28 12.66
C LYS A 237 7.92 -8.93 12.20
N LEU A 238 7.99 -8.67 10.90
CA LEU A 238 8.43 -7.38 10.37
C LEU A 238 7.54 -6.24 10.90
N ILE A 239 6.22 -6.42 10.88
CA ILE A 239 5.26 -5.43 11.39
C ILE A 239 5.48 -5.19 12.88
N ASP A 240 5.64 -6.24 13.68
CA ASP A 240 5.86 -6.14 15.12
C ASP A 240 7.18 -5.44 15.47
N ASP A 241 8.24 -5.75 14.72
CA ASP A 241 9.54 -5.09 14.87
C ASP A 241 9.43 -3.59 14.55
N VAL A 242 8.76 -3.21 13.46
CA VAL A 242 8.55 -1.80 13.09
C VAL A 242 7.75 -1.06 14.16
N ILE A 243 6.67 -1.64 14.65
CA ILE A 243 5.85 -1.05 15.72
C ILE A 243 6.71 -0.84 16.96
N THR A 244 7.38 -1.89 17.42
CA THR A 244 8.18 -1.87 18.65
C THR A 244 9.29 -0.82 18.60
N ASP A 245 10.08 -0.84 17.54
CA ASP A 245 11.26 0.02 17.44
C ASP A 245 10.86 1.49 17.21
N THR A 246 9.86 1.75 16.37
CA THR A 246 9.48 3.15 16.06
C THR A 246 8.73 3.80 17.22
N THR A 247 7.90 3.06 17.95
CA THR A 247 7.25 3.58 19.16
C THR A 247 8.25 3.83 20.28
N ALA A 248 9.30 3.00 20.40
CA ALA A 248 10.40 3.24 21.34
C ALA A 248 11.19 4.52 21.01
N ILE A 249 11.44 4.82 19.73
CA ILE A 249 12.14 6.04 19.31
C ILE A 249 11.30 7.28 19.59
N THR A 250 10.01 7.25 19.28
CA THR A 250 9.12 8.41 19.42
C THR A 250 8.57 8.61 20.83
N GLY A 251 8.54 7.55 21.63
CA GLY A 251 7.93 7.56 22.97
C GLY A 251 6.40 7.50 22.96
N GLN A 252 5.79 7.20 21.81
CA GLN A 252 4.34 7.06 21.70
C GLN A 252 3.86 5.72 22.27
N THR A 253 2.60 5.68 22.70
CA THR A 253 1.95 4.47 23.24
C THR A 253 1.10 3.72 22.22
N GLU A 254 0.50 4.46 21.28
CA GLU A 254 -0.35 3.87 20.25
C GLU A 254 0.48 3.32 19.09
N SER A 255 0.03 2.21 18.55
CA SER A 255 0.67 1.57 17.40
C SER A 255 0.36 2.30 16.09
N PRO A 256 1.33 2.47 15.18
CA PRO A 256 1.03 2.90 13.81
C PRO A 256 0.11 1.89 13.12
N LEU A 257 -0.80 2.38 12.28
CA LEU A 257 -1.59 1.52 11.41
C LEU A 257 -0.68 0.93 10.32
N THR A 258 -0.70 -0.40 10.16
CA THR A 258 -0.07 -1.03 9.00
C THR A 258 -1.06 -1.13 7.85
N VAL A 259 -0.65 -0.68 6.67
CA VAL A 259 -1.46 -0.80 5.44
C VAL A 259 -0.66 -1.56 4.40
N LEU A 260 -1.22 -2.65 3.92
CA LEU A 260 -0.66 -3.51 2.89
C LEU A 260 -1.35 -3.25 1.54
N TYR A 261 -0.68 -3.61 0.46
CA TYR A 261 -1.35 -3.95 -0.79
C TYR A 261 -1.39 -5.47 -0.95
N GLN A 262 -2.14 -5.98 -1.91
CA GLN A 262 -2.02 -7.37 -2.30
C GLN A 262 -1.05 -7.49 -3.46
N THR A 263 -0.03 -8.36 -3.32
CA THR A 263 0.92 -8.65 -4.41
C THR A 263 0.18 -9.08 -5.66
N SER A 264 0.57 -8.53 -6.77
CA SER A 264 -0.04 -8.83 -8.08
C SER A 264 0.84 -8.28 -9.21
N GLY A 265 0.40 -8.46 -10.44
CA GLY A 265 1.13 -7.99 -11.60
C GLY A 265 2.08 -9.02 -12.19
N SER A 266 2.91 -8.60 -13.14
CA SER A 266 3.74 -9.48 -13.97
C SER A 266 4.83 -10.23 -13.20
N TRP A 267 5.20 -9.77 -12.01
CA TRP A 267 6.18 -10.40 -11.14
C TRP A 267 5.61 -11.54 -10.31
N THR A 268 4.30 -11.64 -10.18
CA THR A 268 3.65 -12.75 -9.48
C THR A 268 3.72 -13.99 -10.35
N ARG A 269 4.67 -14.86 -10.08
CA ARG A 269 4.94 -16.08 -10.86
C ARG A 269 4.09 -17.27 -10.45
N ASP A 270 3.44 -17.21 -9.30
CA ASP A 270 2.47 -18.18 -8.83
C ASP A 270 1.05 -17.68 -9.12
N SER A 271 0.55 -18.00 -10.30
CA SER A 271 -0.82 -17.66 -10.71
C SER A 271 -1.87 -18.69 -10.22
N THR A 272 -1.44 -19.78 -9.58
CA THR A 272 -2.31 -20.86 -9.14
C THR A 272 -2.66 -20.73 -7.67
N ASN A 273 -1.67 -20.58 -6.82
CA ASN A 273 -1.85 -20.57 -5.37
C ASN A 273 -1.90 -19.17 -4.77
N MET A 274 -1.28 -18.17 -5.42
CA MET A 274 -1.23 -16.79 -4.94
C MET A 274 -0.77 -16.67 -3.48
N SER A 275 0.10 -17.57 -3.03
CA SER A 275 0.40 -17.85 -1.62
C SER A 275 0.78 -16.61 -0.79
N ILE A 276 1.58 -15.71 -1.36
CA ILE A 276 1.99 -14.47 -0.68
C ILE A 276 0.81 -13.48 -0.61
N GLY A 277 0.07 -13.27 -1.71
CA GLY A 277 -1.10 -12.40 -1.73
C GLY A 277 -2.19 -12.86 -0.78
N GLU A 278 -2.36 -14.17 -0.63
CA GLU A 278 -3.29 -14.75 0.35
C GLU A 278 -2.78 -14.61 1.79
N ALA A 279 -1.48 -14.79 2.04
CA ALA A 279 -0.89 -14.55 3.36
C ALA A 279 -1.05 -13.09 3.81
N GLN A 280 -0.93 -12.13 2.89
CA GLN A 280 -1.22 -10.71 3.15
C GLN A 280 -2.69 -10.51 3.53
N LEU A 281 -3.62 -11.18 2.85
CA LEU A 281 -5.04 -11.13 3.20
C LEU A 281 -5.33 -11.77 4.56
N ASP A 282 -4.69 -12.91 4.88
CA ASP A 282 -4.83 -13.60 6.16
C ASP A 282 -4.44 -12.71 7.34
N ILE A 283 -3.33 -11.98 7.23
CA ILE A 283 -2.91 -11.04 8.28
C ILE A 283 -3.95 -9.94 8.47
N CYS A 284 -4.44 -9.35 7.37
CA CYS A 284 -5.47 -8.34 7.44
C CYS A 284 -6.79 -8.86 8.03
N ALA A 285 -7.10 -10.15 7.84
CA ALA A 285 -8.29 -10.76 8.43
C ALA A 285 -8.12 -11.03 9.93
N ALA A 286 -6.89 -11.30 10.38
CA ALA A 286 -6.59 -11.69 11.76
C ALA A 286 -6.28 -10.50 12.69
N ASP A 287 -5.84 -9.36 12.15
CA ASP A 287 -5.40 -8.21 12.94
C ASP A 287 -6.08 -6.91 12.48
N ALA A 288 -6.85 -6.31 13.38
CA ALA A 288 -7.54 -5.04 13.12
C ALA A 288 -6.58 -3.84 12.91
N ASN A 289 -5.32 -3.96 13.29
CA ASN A 289 -4.29 -2.94 13.09
C ASN A 289 -3.54 -3.10 11.74
N VAL A 290 -3.90 -4.10 10.95
CA VAL A 290 -3.33 -4.35 9.63
C VAL A 290 -4.46 -4.35 8.60
N MET A 291 -4.38 -3.46 7.65
CA MET A 291 -5.44 -3.28 6.64
C MET A 291 -4.87 -3.42 5.23
N MET A 292 -5.67 -3.89 4.30
CA MET A 292 -5.32 -3.96 2.89
C MET A 292 -5.97 -2.81 2.13
N ALA A 293 -5.19 -2.01 1.42
CA ALA A 293 -5.69 -0.90 0.63
C ALA A 293 -6.33 -1.36 -0.69
N ALA A 294 -5.58 -2.06 -1.51
CA ALA A 294 -5.99 -2.54 -2.83
C ALA A 294 -4.97 -3.52 -3.42
N PRO A 295 -5.33 -4.32 -4.44
CA PRO A 295 -4.36 -5.03 -5.26
C PRO A 295 -3.71 -4.07 -6.29
N ALA A 296 -2.49 -4.37 -6.72
CA ALA A 296 -1.78 -3.57 -7.71
C ALA A 296 -2.29 -3.75 -9.15
N TYR A 297 -2.92 -4.89 -9.47
CA TYR A 297 -3.39 -5.17 -10.85
C TYR A 297 -4.51 -4.23 -11.34
N ALA A 298 -5.17 -3.52 -10.45
CA ALA A 298 -6.32 -2.66 -10.79
C ALA A 298 -5.92 -1.30 -11.36
N VAL A 299 -4.63 -0.99 -11.45
CA VAL A 299 -4.10 0.28 -11.92
C VAL A 299 -3.18 0.10 -13.12
N THR A 300 -2.81 1.20 -13.79
CA THR A 300 -1.96 1.17 -14.98
C THR A 300 -0.50 0.87 -14.66
N ASP A 301 0.19 0.19 -15.59
CA ASP A 301 1.59 -0.23 -15.45
C ASP A 301 2.38 -0.09 -16.76
N LYS A 302 3.69 -0.34 -16.68
CA LYS A 302 4.62 -0.36 -17.82
C LYS A 302 5.09 -1.77 -18.23
N GLY A 303 4.49 -2.81 -17.66
CA GLY A 303 4.79 -4.21 -17.95
C GLY A 303 5.60 -4.93 -16.87
N GLY A 304 6.05 -4.24 -15.84
CA GLY A 304 6.78 -4.79 -14.69
C GLY A 304 6.48 -4.00 -13.44
N HIS A 305 6.48 -2.68 -13.55
CA HIS A 305 6.15 -1.77 -12.46
C HIS A 305 5.00 -0.87 -12.90
N LEU A 306 4.39 -0.22 -11.92
CA LEU A 306 3.34 0.75 -12.17
C LEU A 306 3.89 1.94 -12.95
N ASP A 307 3.08 2.55 -13.78
CA ASP A 307 3.37 3.88 -14.30
C ASP A 307 3.05 4.97 -13.25
N ALA A 308 3.34 6.21 -13.55
CA ALA A 308 3.11 7.31 -12.60
C ALA A 308 1.64 7.45 -12.19
N ASN A 309 0.68 7.20 -13.10
CA ASN A 309 -0.75 7.18 -12.76
C ASN A 309 -1.08 6.00 -11.84
N GLY A 310 -0.53 4.83 -12.12
CA GLY A 310 -0.73 3.63 -11.31
C GLY A 310 -0.25 3.82 -9.87
N TYR A 311 0.96 4.36 -9.68
CA TYR A 311 1.47 4.69 -8.34
C TYR A 311 0.57 5.69 -7.62
N ARG A 312 0.15 6.76 -8.30
CA ARG A 312 -0.70 7.77 -7.71
C ARG A 312 -2.08 7.20 -7.33
N TRP A 313 -2.70 6.40 -8.20
CA TRP A 313 -4.00 5.79 -7.92
C TRP A 313 -3.93 4.77 -6.79
N LEU A 314 -2.90 3.92 -6.80
CA LEU A 314 -2.67 2.99 -5.69
C LEU A 314 -2.46 3.76 -4.38
N GLY A 315 -1.64 4.81 -4.39
CA GLY A 315 -1.43 5.70 -3.24
C GLY A 315 -2.73 6.29 -2.72
N MET A 316 -3.63 6.75 -3.61
CA MET A 316 -4.93 7.26 -3.20
C MET A 316 -5.80 6.21 -2.49
N GLN A 317 -5.68 4.91 -2.82
CA GLN A 317 -6.37 3.84 -2.06
C GLN A 317 -5.78 3.71 -0.65
N PHE A 318 -4.46 3.78 -0.50
CA PHE A 318 -3.81 3.83 0.81
C PHE A 318 -4.30 5.03 1.63
N GLY A 319 -4.36 6.22 1.03
CA GLY A 319 -4.87 7.44 1.70
C GLY A 319 -6.31 7.31 2.18
N LYS A 320 -7.19 6.70 1.38
CA LYS A 320 -8.58 6.39 1.78
C LYS A 320 -8.63 5.43 2.97
N THR A 321 -7.76 4.41 2.97
CA THR A 321 -7.67 3.43 4.06
C THR A 321 -7.19 4.10 5.34
N LEU A 322 -6.13 4.92 5.27
CA LEU A 322 -5.65 5.71 6.39
C LEU A 322 -6.76 6.61 6.97
N HIS A 323 -7.50 7.33 6.11
CA HIS A 323 -8.58 8.19 6.57
C HIS A 323 -9.68 7.40 7.30
N ARG A 324 -10.13 6.29 6.72
CA ARG A 324 -11.19 5.48 7.33
C ARG A 324 -10.77 4.87 8.65
N ALA A 325 -9.58 4.29 8.70
CA ALA A 325 -9.10 3.61 9.90
C ALA A 325 -8.67 4.60 11.01
N ILE A 326 -7.87 5.60 10.66
CA ILE A 326 -7.26 6.50 11.64
C ILE A 326 -8.21 7.62 12.04
N ASP A 327 -8.77 8.35 11.07
CA ASP A 327 -9.58 9.53 11.36
C ASP A 327 -11.00 9.16 11.76
N ARG A 328 -11.59 8.17 11.08
CA ARG A 328 -12.98 7.74 11.31
C ARG A 328 -13.09 6.55 12.26
N ARG A 329 -11.97 5.95 12.65
CA ARG A 329 -11.92 4.78 13.55
C ARG A 329 -12.71 3.56 13.07
N GLN A 330 -12.86 3.40 11.75
CA GLN A 330 -13.58 2.31 11.14
C GLN A 330 -12.62 1.19 10.75
N ASN A 331 -13.01 -0.06 10.98
CA ASN A 331 -12.33 -1.19 10.37
C ASN A 331 -12.56 -1.16 8.86
N TRP A 332 -11.47 -1.19 8.12
CA TRP A 332 -11.52 -1.24 6.67
C TRP A 332 -11.18 -2.64 6.17
N ARG A 333 -12.07 -3.20 5.38
CA ARG A 333 -11.83 -4.44 4.65
C ARG A 333 -12.05 -4.19 3.15
N PRO A 334 -11.15 -4.67 2.28
CA PRO A 334 -11.38 -4.60 0.84
C PRO A 334 -12.50 -5.55 0.41
N LEU A 335 -12.90 -5.46 -0.85
CA LEU A 335 -13.72 -6.48 -1.48
C LEU A 335 -13.05 -7.84 -1.30
N GLN A 336 -13.75 -8.78 -0.69
CA GLN A 336 -13.23 -10.12 -0.44
C GLN A 336 -14.37 -11.15 -0.46
N PRO A 337 -14.11 -12.42 -0.84
CA PRO A 337 -15.10 -13.47 -0.77
C PRO A 337 -15.42 -13.80 0.70
N LEU A 338 -16.70 -14.02 0.99
CA LEU A 338 -17.19 -14.47 2.29
C LEU A 338 -17.51 -15.96 2.27
N SER A 339 -18.09 -16.44 1.18
CA SER A 339 -18.43 -17.85 1.01
C SER A 339 -18.53 -18.21 -0.47
N VAL A 340 -18.28 -19.47 -0.77
CA VAL A 340 -18.52 -20.06 -2.09
C VAL A 340 -19.30 -21.34 -1.90
N THR A 341 -20.40 -21.51 -2.64
CA THR A 341 -21.24 -22.70 -2.60
C THR A 341 -21.51 -23.21 -4.00
N LEU A 342 -21.52 -24.54 -4.16
CA LEU A 342 -21.86 -25.22 -5.41
C LEU A 342 -23.16 -25.99 -5.24
N SER A 343 -24.12 -25.77 -6.15
CA SER A 343 -25.37 -26.51 -6.22
C SER A 343 -25.64 -26.91 -7.67
N GLY A 344 -25.48 -28.18 -8.00
CA GLY A 344 -25.51 -28.66 -9.38
C GLY A 344 -24.43 -27.96 -10.20
N THR A 345 -24.82 -27.22 -11.23
CA THR A 345 -23.91 -26.43 -12.10
C THR A 345 -23.84 -24.98 -11.73
N LEU A 346 -24.50 -24.56 -10.64
CA LEU A 346 -24.49 -23.17 -10.16
C LEU A 346 -23.46 -23.01 -9.03
N LEU A 347 -22.38 -22.28 -9.33
CA LEU A 347 -21.44 -21.81 -8.34
C LEU A 347 -21.84 -20.40 -7.91
N ARG A 348 -21.99 -20.21 -6.62
CA ARG A 348 -22.36 -18.93 -6.00
C ARG A 348 -21.23 -18.46 -5.08
N ALA A 349 -20.76 -17.25 -5.32
CA ALA A 349 -19.80 -16.59 -4.45
C ALA A 349 -20.47 -15.35 -3.80
N ASP A 350 -20.44 -15.28 -2.47
CA ASP A 350 -20.87 -14.11 -1.71
C ASP A 350 -19.64 -13.27 -1.34
N PHE A 351 -19.75 -11.96 -1.48
CA PHE A 351 -18.64 -11.04 -1.24
C PHE A 351 -19.00 -10.01 -0.18
N LEU A 352 -18.01 -9.63 0.62
CA LEU A 352 -18.07 -8.40 1.40
C LEU A 352 -17.92 -7.22 0.45
N VAL A 353 -19.00 -6.47 0.25
CA VAL A 353 -19.02 -5.27 -0.59
C VAL A 353 -19.12 -4.04 0.30
N TRP A 354 -18.00 -3.37 0.54
CA TRP A 354 -17.95 -2.23 1.44
C TRP A 354 -18.70 -0.99 0.93
N SER A 355 -18.73 -0.80 -0.37
CA SER A 355 -19.43 0.30 -1.03
C SER A 355 -20.26 -0.26 -2.20
N PRO A 356 -21.48 -0.77 -1.95
CA PRO A 356 -22.35 -1.31 -2.99
C PRO A 356 -22.80 -0.22 -3.97
N PRO A 357 -23.21 -0.59 -5.20
CA PRO A 357 -23.30 -1.96 -5.72
C PRO A 357 -21.95 -2.52 -6.19
N LEU A 358 -21.80 -3.84 -6.15
CA LEU A 358 -20.70 -4.53 -6.84
C LEU A 358 -20.84 -4.30 -8.35
N GLN A 359 -19.74 -3.92 -9.00
CA GLN A 359 -19.69 -3.66 -10.43
C GLN A 359 -18.51 -4.38 -11.07
N PHE A 360 -18.73 -4.99 -12.22
CA PHE A 360 -17.66 -5.48 -13.08
C PHE A 360 -17.14 -4.34 -13.96
N ARG A 361 -15.85 -4.10 -13.91
CA ARG A 361 -15.18 -3.09 -14.74
C ARG A 361 -13.98 -3.71 -15.43
N SER A 362 -13.55 -3.11 -16.52
CA SER A 362 -12.27 -3.45 -17.12
C SER A 362 -11.15 -3.16 -16.14
N CYS A 363 -10.18 -4.06 -16.05
CA CYS A 363 -8.88 -3.80 -15.45
C CYS A 363 -7.89 -3.35 -16.52
N TYR A 364 -6.61 -3.23 -16.18
CA TYR A 364 -5.60 -2.80 -17.12
C TYR A 364 -4.56 -3.90 -17.38
N VAL A 365 -4.10 -3.98 -18.62
CA VAL A 365 -2.84 -4.65 -19.00
C VAL A 365 -1.96 -3.54 -19.58
N GLY A 366 -0.92 -3.20 -18.87
CA GLY A 366 -0.19 -1.97 -19.13
C GLY A 366 -1.10 -0.74 -18.92
N SER A 367 -1.27 0.08 -19.95
CA SER A 367 -2.19 1.23 -19.95
C SER A 367 -3.51 0.97 -20.70
N SER A 368 -3.73 -0.25 -21.18
CA SER A 368 -4.90 -0.61 -22.00
C SER A 368 -6.00 -1.22 -21.15
N PRO A 369 -7.24 -0.69 -21.17
CA PRO A 369 -8.37 -1.34 -20.54
C PRO A 369 -8.60 -2.72 -21.14
N THR A 370 -8.78 -3.72 -20.29
CA THR A 370 -8.91 -5.14 -20.69
C THR A 370 -10.12 -5.74 -20.03
N THR A 371 -10.88 -6.54 -20.81
CA THR A 371 -12.02 -7.30 -20.31
C THR A 371 -11.73 -8.79 -20.48
N TYR A 372 -11.90 -9.54 -19.41
CA TYR A 372 -11.66 -10.96 -19.40
C TYR A 372 -12.95 -11.75 -19.62
N ALA A 373 -12.84 -12.92 -20.28
CA ALA A 373 -13.93 -13.89 -20.36
C ALA A 373 -14.41 -14.26 -18.94
N ALA A 374 -15.67 -14.64 -18.80
CA ALA A 374 -16.30 -14.98 -17.53
C ALA A 374 -16.04 -13.92 -16.43
N LYS A 375 -15.93 -12.63 -16.78
CA LYS A 375 -15.61 -11.53 -15.86
C LYS A 375 -14.33 -11.73 -15.04
N GLY A 376 -13.41 -12.58 -15.53
CA GLY A 376 -12.17 -12.94 -14.84
C GLY A 376 -12.27 -14.13 -13.87
N PHE A 377 -13.45 -14.73 -13.71
CA PHE A 377 -13.59 -15.95 -12.92
C PHE A 377 -13.05 -17.17 -13.68
N ARG A 378 -12.31 -17.99 -12.96
CA ARG A 378 -11.87 -19.32 -13.41
C ARG A 378 -12.31 -20.34 -12.38
N VAL A 379 -12.82 -21.47 -12.84
CA VAL A 379 -13.22 -22.60 -12.00
C VAL A 379 -12.38 -23.80 -12.42
N THR A 380 -11.85 -24.52 -11.47
CA THR A 380 -11.08 -25.75 -11.69
C THR A 380 -11.61 -26.86 -10.81
N ASP A 381 -11.53 -28.10 -11.27
CA ASP A 381 -11.73 -29.33 -10.50
C ASP A 381 -10.52 -30.26 -10.68
N ASP A 382 -10.61 -31.48 -10.19
CA ASP A 382 -9.55 -32.49 -10.29
C ASP A 382 -9.18 -32.87 -11.74
N ALA A 383 -10.08 -32.59 -12.69
CA ALA A 383 -9.89 -32.87 -14.12
C ALA A 383 -9.32 -31.64 -14.89
N GLY A 384 -9.25 -30.46 -14.25
CA GLY A 384 -8.74 -29.23 -14.83
C GLY A 384 -9.75 -28.09 -14.89
N ASP A 385 -9.70 -27.29 -15.96
CA ASP A 385 -10.57 -26.12 -16.13
C ASP A 385 -12.03 -26.53 -16.40
N VAL A 386 -12.93 -25.99 -15.60
CA VAL A 386 -14.39 -26.14 -15.80
C VAL A 386 -14.90 -24.89 -16.55
N PRO A 387 -15.57 -25.08 -17.69
CA PRO A 387 -16.10 -23.97 -18.46
C PRO A 387 -17.12 -23.14 -17.67
N VAL A 388 -16.87 -21.85 -17.53
CA VAL A 388 -17.81 -20.87 -16.97
C VAL A 388 -18.62 -20.29 -18.11
N THR A 389 -19.89 -20.68 -18.22
CA THR A 389 -20.74 -20.29 -19.34
C THR A 389 -21.41 -18.93 -19.15
N ARG A 390 -21.58 -18.49 -17.88
CA ARG A 390 -22.25 -17.25 -17.54
C ARG A 390 -21.83 -16.74 -16.16
N VAL A 391 -21.74 -15.42 -16.03
CA VAL A 391 -21.53 -14.71 -14.75
C VAL A 391 -22.56 -13.61 -14.65
N ASP A 392 -23.37 -13.65 -13.61
CA ASP A 392 -24.43 -12.68 -13.31
C ASP A 392 -24.06 -11.72 -12.17
#